data_5388866d75af4a5f16cbc17b78c1c19a
#
_entry.id   5388866d75af4a5f16cbc17b78c1c19a
#
_cell.length_a   1.000
_cell.length_b   1.000
_cell.length_c   1.000
_cell.angle_alpha   90.00
_cell.angle_beta   90.00
_cell.angle_gamma   90.00
#
_symmetry.space_group_name_H-M   'P 1'
#
loop_
_entity.id
_entity.type
_entity.pdbx_description
1 polymer ?
#
loop_
_entity_poly.entity_id
_entity_poly.type
_entity_poly.pdbx_seq_one_letter_code
_entity_poly.pdbx_strand_id
1 'polypeptide(L)'
;MRDLRGLIIKDQYDEGGWCFDEKRNLIHNLVKTTHSKTCVEIGVYKGSSLFSFAEVLESIGGKITGIDPWSFEMSKNDIEPRGKDYEEYFYNQLLKGQETFDTIYNSVCNIVENNDLSKTITLIRKPSEEVFIDFENESIDIIHIDGNHNELNASRDILLYLPLVKKGGYIMMDDSNWGSVRRSINRFLLPYCELVDDIGTTAYFKKK
;
A
#
# COMPACT_ATOMS: atom_id res chain seq x y z
N MET A 1 -3.60 -13.69 -17.28
CA MET A 1 -3.30 -13.08 -15.96
C MET A 1 -3.60 -14.13 -14.91
N ARG A 2 -2.64 -14.44 -14.06
CA ARG A 2 -2.77 -15.43 -12.99
C ARG A 2 -3.59 -14.81 -11.85
N ASP A 3 -4.51 -15.56 -11.24
CA ASP A 3 -5.22 -15.10 -10.03
C ASP A 3 -4.38 -15.45 -8.79
N LEU A 4 -3.93 -14.46 -8.07
CA LEU A 4 -3.08 -14.60 -6.87
C LEU A 4 -3.88 -14.51 -5.55
N ARG A 5 -5.18 -14.23 -5.59
CA ARG A 5 -6.01 -14.07 -4.40
C ARG A 5 -6.05 -15.30 -3.50
N GLY A 6 -5.99 -16.49 -4.09
CA GLY A 6 -5.96 -17.74 -3.36
C GLY A 6 -4.69 -17.97 -2.53
N LEU A 7 -3.65 -17.15 -2.75
CA LEU A 7 -2.37 -17.23 -2.03
C LEU A 7 -2.35 -16.40 -0.75
N ILE A 8 -3.27 -15.43 -0.62
CA ILE A 8 -3.27 -14.47 0.48
C ILE A 8 -3.62 -15.16 1.80
N ILE A 9 -2.89 -14.81 2.85
CA ILE A 9 -3.07 -15.37 4.18
C ILE A 9 -4.39 -14.91 4.76
N LYS A 10 -5.26 -15.86 5.06
CA LYS A 10 -6.54 -15.61 5.73
C LYS A 10 -6.47 -16.05 7.17
N ASP A 11 -7.15 -15.33 8.04
CA ASP A 11 -7.36 -15.74 9.41
C ASP A 11 -8.81 -15.43 9.84
N GLN A 12 -9.12 -15.72 11.11
CA GLN A 12 -10.49 -15.56 11.63
C GLN A 12 -10.93 -14.09 11.77
N TYR A 13 -10.03 -13.13 11.60
CA TYR A 13 -10.30 -11.71 11.83
C TYR A 13 -10.29 -10.89 10.54
N ASP A 14 -9.60 -11.37 9.52
CA ASP A 14 -9.61 -10.76 8.18
C ASP A 14 -9.46 -11.84 7.10
N GLU A 15 -10.01 -11.59 5.93
CA GLU A 15 -9.96 -12.52 4.80
C GLU A 15 -8.69 -12.35 3.94
N GLY A 16 -7.59 -11.90 4.53
CA GLY A 16 -6.30 -11.74 3.86
C GLY A 16 -5.94 -10.29 3.58
N GLY A 17 -6.48 -9.35 4.35
CA GLY A 17 -6.30 -7.91 4.17
C GLY A 17 -7.44 -7.25 3.38
N TRP A 18 -7.36 -5.94 3.23
CA TRP A 18 -8.49 -5.11 2.81
C TRP A 18 -8.38 -4.62 1.36
N CYS A 19 -8.13 -5.54 0.41
CA CYS A 19 -8.20 -5.23 -1.02
C CYS A 19 -9.39 -5.95 -1.65
N PHE A 20 -10.57 -5.39 -1.49
CA PHE A 20 -11.81 -5.89 -2.07
C PHE A 20 -11.81 -5.79 -3.60
N ASP A 21 -12.76 -6.45 -4.26
CA ASP A 21 -12.84 -6.54 -5.72
C ASP A 21 -12.85 -5.16 -6.42
N GLU A 22 -13.47 -4.14 -5.82
CA GLU A 22 -13.49 -2.78 -6.37
C GLU A 22 -12.10 -2.17 -6.43
N LYS A 23 -11.34 -2.24 -5.33
CA LYS A 23 -9.95 -1.74 -5.25
C LYS A 23 -9.04 -2.54 -6.19
N ARG A 24 -9.18 -3.86 -6.23
CA ARG A 24 -8.44 -4.72 -7.16
C ARG A 24 -8.72 -4.35 -8.61
N ASN A 25 -9.98 -4.17 -8.99
CA ASN A 25 -10.36 -3.78 -10.35
C ASN A 25 -9.81 -2.38 -10.69
N LEU A 26 -9.82 -1.45 -9.74
CA LEU A 26 -9.20 -0.13 -9.89
C LEU A 26 -7.71 -0.26 -10.21
N ILE A 27 -6.96 -1.03 -9.40
CA ILE A 27 -5.53 -1.29 -9.62
C ILE A 27 -5.30 -1.87 -11.03
N HIS A 28 -6.02 -2.91 -11.40
CA HIS A 28 -5.87 -3.57 -12.70
C HIS A 28 -6.16 -2.63 -13.87
N ASN A 29 -7.24 -1.85 -13.77
CA ASN A 29 -7.61 -0.90 -14.80
C ASN A 29 -6.57 0.22 -14.92
N LEU A 30 -6.13 0.77 -13.78
CA LEU A 30 -5.15 1.85 -13.76
C LEU A 30 -3.82 1.39 -14.40
N VAL A 31 -3.26 0.26 -13.96
CA VAL A 31 -2.01 -0.27 -14.52
C VAL A 31 -2.12 -0.54 -16.03
N LYS A 32 -3.23 -1.14 -16.48
CA LYS A 32 -3.43 -1.46 -17.90
C LYS A 32 -3.61 -0.23 -18.78
N THR A 33 -4.46 0.72 -18.35
CA THR A 33 -4.79 1.90 -19.16
C THR A 33 -3.64 2.89 -19.24
N THR A 34 -2.80 2.94 -18.21
CA THR A 34 -1.62 3.82 -18.17
C THR A 34 -0.34 3.17 -18.66
N HIS A 35 -0.37 1.84 -18.92
CA HIS A 35 0.82 1.03 -19.26
C HIS A 35 1.95 1.16 -18.22
N SER A 36 1.60 1.37 -16.95
CA SER A 36 2.53 1.56 -15.85
C SER A 36 3.34 0.29 -15.59
N LYS A 37 4.64 0.44 -15.41
CA LYS A 37 5.57 -0.67 -15.20
C LYS A 37 6.36 -0.60 -13.91
N THR A 38 6.46 0.58 -13.30
CA THR A 38 7.20 0.81 -12.06
C THR A 38 6.22 1.27 -10.99
N CYS A 39 5.86 0.35 -10.11
CA CYS A 39 4.92 0.62 -9.02
C CYS A 39 5.62 0.52 -7.66
N VAL A 40 5.13 1.26 -6.69
CA VAL A 40 5.55 1.21 -5.29
C VAL A 40 4.33 1.11 -4.41
N GLU A 41 4.41 0.34 -3.34
CA GLU A 41 3.40 0.28 -2.28
C GLU A 41 4.06 0.53 -0.93
N ILE A 42 3.50 1.43 -0.15
CA ILE A 42 3.83 1.69 1.25
C ILE A 42 2.71 1.10 2.10
N GLY A 43 3.08 0.18 3.00
CA GLY A 43 2.10 -0.59 3.77
C GLY A 43 1.64 -1.84 3.01
N VAL A 44 2.34 -2.93 3.19
CA VAL A 44 2.08 -4.20 2.50
C VAL A 44 1.20 -5.13 3.34
N TYR A 45 1.43 -5.17 4.65
CA TYR A 45 0.78 -6.08 5.59
C TYR A 45 0.80 -7.55 5.10
N LYS A 46 -0.35 -8.11 4.73
CA LYS A 46 -0.50 -9.47 4.18
C LYS A 46 -0.36 -9.55 2.66
N GLY A 47 -0.20 -8.42 1.97
CA GLY A 47 0.06 -8.35 0.53
C GLY A 47 -1.17 -8.34 -0.37
N SER A 48 -2.36 -8.07 0.15
CA SER A 48 -3.61 -8.16 -0.63
C SER A 48 -3.59 -7.25 -1.87
N SER A 49 -3.25 -5.99 -1.71
CA SER A 49 -3.08 -5.03 -2.80
C SER A 49 -1.80 -5.27 -3.60
N LEU A 50 -0.70 -5.62 -2.94
CA LEU A 50 0.57 -5.96 -3.58
C LEU A 50 0.41 -7.06 -4.62
N PHE A 51 -0.26 -8.16 -4.26
CA PHE A 51 -0.51 -9.26 -5.20
C PHE A 51 -1.49 -8.85 -6.30
N SER A 52 -2.44 -7.97 -6.03
CA SER A 52 -3.33 -7.41 -7.05
C SER A 52 -2.56 -6.60 -8.10
N PHE A 53 -1.57 -5.81 -7.69
CA PHE A 53 -0.63 -5.18 -8.62
C PHE A 53 0.19 -6.21 -9.39
N ALA A 54 0.75 -7.21 -8.69
CA ALA A 54 1.61 -8.22 -9.31
C ALA A 54 0.89 -9.02 -10.39
N GLU A 55 -0.39 -9.34 -10.21
CA GLU A 55 -1.21 -10.05 -11.21
C GLU A 55 -1.18 -9.38 -12.59
N VAL A 56 -1.28 -8.07 -12.62
CA VAL A 56 -1.30 -7.34 -13.89
C VAL A 56 0.11 -7.00 -14.36
N LEU A 57 1.02 -6.65 -13.45
CA LEU A 57 2.40 -6.28 -13.78
C LEU A 57 3.18 -7.47 -14.34
N GLU A 58 2.99 -8.69 -13.81
CA GLU A 58 3.59 -9.91 -14.36
C GLU A 58 3.30 -10.06 -15.86
N SER A 59 2.07 -9.77 -16.28
CA SER A 59 1.64 -9.94 -17.67
C SER A 59 2.24 -8.93 -18.65
N ILE A 60 2.76 -7.79 -18.16
CA ILE A 60 3.32 -6.70 -18.98
C ILE A 60 4.81 -6.47 -18.73
N GLY A 61 5.45 -7.32 -17.92
CA GLY A 61 6.85 -7.18 -17.55
C GLY A 61 7.15 -5.96 -16.67
N GLY A 62 6.18 -5.55 -15.85
CA GLY A 62 6.32 -4.49 -14.85
C GLY A 62 6.81 -5.03 -13.51
N LYS A 63 7.08 -4.12 -12.56
CA LYS A 63 7.58 -4.42 -11.23
C LYS A 63 6.88 -3.57 -10.18
N ILE A 64 6.77 -4.15 -8.97
CA ILE A 64 6.32 -3.44 -7.78
C ILE A 64 7.32 -3.63 -6.65
N THR A 65 7.61 -2.55 -5.94
CA THR A 65 8.36 -2.58 -4.68
C THR A 65 7.38 -2.37 -3.53
N GLY A 66 7.22 -3.37 -2.68
CA GLY A 66 6.44 -3.30 -1.45
C GLY A 66 7.35 -2.91 -0.28
N ILE A 67 7.00 -1.85 0.41
CA ILE A 67 7.75 -1.28 1.55
C ILE A 67 6.86 -1.36 2.79
N ASP A 68 7.33 -2.09 3.80
CA ASP A 68 6.64 -2.22 5.08
C ASP A 68 7.68 -2.56 6.16
N PRO A 69 7.66 -1.92 7.31
CA PRO A 69 8.55 -2.30 8.41
C PRO A 69 8.19 -3.66 9.02
N TRP A 70 6.95 -4.14 8.86
CA TRP A 70 6.38 -5.27 9.59
C TRP A 70 6.76 -5.20 11.06
N SER A 71 6.44 -4.07 11.70
CA SER A 71 6.82 -3.73 13.05
C SER A 71 5.59 -3.42 13.90
N PHE A 72 5.43 -4.17 14.98
CA PHE A 72 4.37 -3.91 15.95
C PHE A 72 4.48 -2.52 16.57
N GLU A 73 5.70 -2.06 16.88
CA GLU A 73 5.91 -0.75 17.48
C GLU A 73 5.49 0.39 16.53
N MET A 74 5.80 0.25 15.24
CA MET A 74 5.46 1.26 14.24
C MET A 74 3.99 1.25 13.83
N SER A 75 3.28 0.15 14.06
CA SER A 75 1.82 0.07 13.84
C SER A 75 1.01 0.76 14.93
N LYS A 76 1.63 1.05 16.08
CA LYS A 76 0.95 1.76 17.17
C LYS A 76 0.59 3.18 16.75
N ASN A 77 -0.53 3.66 17.25
CA ASN A 77 -1.09 4.98 16.91
C ASN A 77 -1.54 5.14 15.46
N ASP A 78 -1.72 4.04 14.74
CA ASP A 78 -2.25 4.05 13.37
C ASP A 78 -3.74 4.43 13.34
N ILE A 79 -4.44 4.17 14.40
CA ILE A 79 -5.90 4.25 14.42
C ILE A 79 -6.35 5.66 14.76
N GLU A 80 -7.26 6.23 13.94
CA GLU A 80 -8.10 7.32 14.43
C GLU A 80 -8.80 6.86 15.71
N PRO A 81 -8.92 7.73 16.75
CA PRO A 81 -9.52 7.32 18.01
C PRO A 81 -10.95 6.85 17.79
N ARG A 82 -11.12 5.55 17.60
CA ARG A 82 -12.41 4.87 17.45
C ARG A 82 -12.96 4.35 18.78
N GLY A 83 -12.27 4.68 19.88
CA GLY A 83 -12.59 4.24 21.23
C GLY A 83 -11.68 3.09 21.69
N LYS A 84 -11.53 2.99 23.02
CA LYS A 84 -10.63 2.05 23.67
C LYS A 84 -10.91 0.59 23.32
N ASP A 85 -12.17 0.22 23.15
CA ASP A 85 -12.57 -1.15 22.85
C ASP A 85 -12.07 -1.61 21.48
N TYR A 86 -12.02 -0.69 20.50
CA TYR A 86 -11.49 -0.98 19.17
C TYR A 86 -9.96 -1.08 19.17
N GLU A 87 -9.29 -0.16 19.88
CA GLU A 87 -7.83 -0.22 20.05
C GLU A 87 -7.41 -1.52 20.75
N GLU A 88 -8.13 -1.90 21.81
CA GLU A 88 -7.87 -3.15 22.53
C GLU A 88 -8.07 -4.37 21.62
N TYR A 89 -9.14 -4.41 20.85
CA TYR A 89 -9.38 -5.46 19.87
C TYR A 89 -8.25 -5.53 18.84
N PHE A 90 -7.91 -4.40 18.24
CA PHE A 90 -6.93 -4.32 17.16
C PHE A 90 -5.53 -4.78 17.62
N TYR A 91 -5.05 -4.27 18.75
CA TYR A 91 -3.71 -4.61 19.23
C TYR A 91 -3.63 -5.92 20.00
N ASN A 92 -4.68 -6.35 20.68
CA ASN A 92 -4.64 -7.57 21.48
C ASN A 92 -5.13 -8.81 20.73
N GLN A 93 -5.91 -8.65 19.69
CA GLN A 93 -6.49 -9.76 18.96
C GLN A 93 -6.00 -9.88 17.52
N LEU A 94 -5.83 -8.77 16.80
CA LEU A 94 -5.37 -8.79 15.42
C LEU A 94 -3.84 -8.71 15.32
N LEU A 95 -3.22 -7.75 15.99
CA LEU A 95 -1.79 -7.45 15.89
C LEU A 95 -0.97 -7.85 17.13
N LYS A 96 -1.16 -9.00 17.67
CA LYS A 96 -0.68 -9.54 18.97
C LYS A 96 0.82 -9.34 19.35
N GLY A 97 1.55 -8.45 18.72
CA GLY A 97 2.96 -8.19 18.99
C GLY A 97 3.86 -8.49 17.78
N GLN A 98 5.16 -8.35 17.97
CA GLN A 98 6.14 -8.45 16.89
C GLN A 98 6.14 -9.84 16.21
N GLU A 99 5.88 -10.90 16.96
CA GLU A 99 5.81 -12.27 16.43
C GLU A 99 4.75 -12.46 15.34
N THR A 100 3.62 -11.73 15.46
CA THR A 100 2.58 -11.71 14.42
C THR A 100 3.09 -11.07 13.15
N PHE A 101 3.75 -9.91 13.23
CA PHE A 101 4.33 -9.24 12.08
C PHE A 101 5.44 -10.05 11.42
N ASP A 102 6.29 -10.73 12.20
CA ASP A 102 7.31 -11.62 11.67
C ASP A 102 6.69 -12.80 10.91
N THR A 103 5.63 -13.37 11.44
CA THR A 103 4.87 -14.45 10.79
C THR A 103 4.26 -13.97 9.48
N ILE A 104 3.64 -12.81 9.47
CA ILE A 104 3.05 -12.21 8.26
C ILE A 104 4.12 -11.95 7.21
N TYR A 105 5.22 -11.29 7.58
CA TYR A 105 6.34 -11.03 6.68
C TYR A 105 6.89 -12.31 6.03
N ASN A 106 7.19 -13.32 6.85
CA ASN A 106 7.70 -14.59 6.35
C ASN A 106 6.71 -15.28 5.41
N SER A 107 5.41 -15.16 5.69
CA SER A 107 4.38 -15.73 4.82
C SER A 107 4.29 -15.01 3.49
N VAL A 108 4.40 -13.67 3.46
CA VAL A 108 4.45 -12.90 2.21
C VAL A 108 5.70 -13.26 1.40
N CYS A 109 6.88 -13.36 2.05
CA CYS A 109 8.11 -13.81 1.40
C CYS A 109 7.94 -15.21 0.77
N ASN A 110 7.40 -16.16 1.53
CA ASN A 110 7.17 -17.52 1.05
C ASN A 110 6.20 -17.55 -0.17
N ILE A 111 5.16 -16.72 -0.16
CA ILE A 111 4.25 -16.61 -1.31
C ILE A 111 5.02 -16.11 -2.54
N VAL A 112 5.82 -15.06 -2.39
CA VAL A 112 6.63 -14.49 -3.48
C VAL A 112 7.59 -15.53 -4.06
N GLU A 113 8.33 -16.23 -3.20
CA GLU A 113 9.32 -17.24 -3.60
C GLU A 113 8.68 -18.46 -4.25
N ASN A 114 7.69 -19.07 -3.59
CA ASN A 114 7.05 -20.31 -4.04
C ASN A 114 6.20 -20.14 -5.32
N ASN A 115 5.92 -18.91 -5.73
CA ASN A 115 5.13 -18.61 -6.90
C ASN A 115 5.90 -17.90 -8.02
N ASP A 116 7.24 -17.89 -7.97
CA ASP A 116 8.12 -17.27 -8.95
C ASP A 116 7.86 -15.77 -9.18
N LEU A 117 7.39 -15.07 -8.14
CA LEU A 117 7.05 -13.65 -8.22
C LEU A 117 8.24 -12.71 -7.97
N SER A 118 9.40 -13.22 -7.61
CA SER A 118 10.62 -12.43 -7.31
C SER A 118 11.12 -11.57 -8.48
N LYS A 119 10.66 -11.84 -9.71
CA LYS A 119 10.95 -11.00 -10.88
C LYS A 119 10.04 -9.77 -10.95
N THR A 120 8.85 -9.84 -10.33
CA THR A 120 7.82 -8.81 -10.36
C THR A 120 7.74 -8.05 -9.04
N ILE A 121 7.96 -8.72 -7.91
CA ILE A 121 7.84 -8.17 -6.56
C ILE A 121 9.22 -8.06 -5.91
N THR A 122 9.52 -6.89 -5.37
CA THR A 122 10.62 -6.67 -4.43
C THR A 122 10.04 -6.28 -3.08
N LEU A 123 10.43 -6.94 -2.00
CA LEU A 123 10.00 -6.61 -0.63
C LEU A 123 11.14 -5.92 0.12
N ILE A 124 10.83 -4.79 0.75
CA ILE A 124 11.77 -4.05 1.59
C ILE A 124 11.18 -3.94 3.00
N ARG A 125 11.79 -4.65 3.96
CA ARG A 125 11.38 -4.61 5.36
C ARG A 125 12.04 -3.44 6.08
N LYS A 126 11.56 -2.23 5.82
CA LYS A 126 12.02 -0.97 6.44
C LYS A 126 10.89 0.05 6.50
N PRO A 127 11.01 1.07 7.37
CA PRO A 127 10.16 2.27 7.32
C PRO A 127 10.30 3.00 5.98
N SER A 128 9.20 3.56 5.46
CA SER A 128 9.17 4.29 4.19
C SER A 128 10.16 5.46 4.15
N GLU A 129 10.33 6.16 5.27
CA GLU A 129 11.26 7.28 5.41
C GLU A 129 12.74 6.90 5.34
N GLU A 130 13.08 5.64 5.41
CA GLU A 130 14.45 5.16 5.19
C GLU A 130 14.71 4.72 3.77
N VAL A 131 13.65 4.46 2.99
CA VAL A 131 13.73 3.83 1.67
C VAL A 131 13.56 4.82 0.52
N PHE A 132 12.89 5.96 0.74
CA PHE A 132 12.60 6.93 -0.33
C PHE A 132 13.87 7.42 -1.06
N ILE A 133 15.00 7.47 -0.37
CA ILE A 133 16.29 7.92 -0.94
C ILE A 133 16.88 6.95 -1.97
N ASP A 134 16.38 5.72 -2.02
CA ASP A 134 16.82 4.70 -2.98
C ASP A 134 16.14 4.85 -4.35
N PHE A 135 15.17 5.76 -4.45
CA PHE A 135 14.43 6.03 -5.68
C PHE A 135 14.88 7.35 -6.33
N GLU A 136 14.98 7.36 -7.63
CA GLU A 136 15.22 8.57 -8.40
C GLU A 136 13.93 9.42 -8.51
N ASN A 137 14.09 10.73 -8.62
CA ASN A 137 12.96 11.62 -8.90
C ASN A 137 12.29 11.23 -10.23
N GLU A 138 10.96 11.32 -10.25
CA GLU A 138 10.14 11.02 -11.44
C GLU A 138 10.42 9.62 -12.03
N SER A 139 10.66 8.60 -11.17
CA SER A 139 10.92 7.21 -11.59
C SER A 139 9.70 6.30 -11.44
N ILE A 140 8.72 6.66 -10.58
CA ILE A 140 7.56 5.84 -10.23
C ILE A 140 6.37 6.19 -11.12
N ASP A 141 5.74 5.18 -11.73
CA ASP A 141 4.51 5.36 -12.51
C ASP A 141 3.27 5.43 -11.61
N ILE A 142 3.17 4.52 -10.64
CA ILE A 142 2.07 4.46 -9.66
C ILE A 142 2.66 4.20 -8.29
N ILE A 143 2.23 4.99 -7.30
CA ILE A 143 2.43 4.69 -5.89
C ILE A 143 1.09 4.46 -5.20
N HIS A 144 1.02 3.43 -4.37
CA HIS A 144 -0.07 3.16 -3.44
C HIS A 144 0.41 3.43 -2.01
N ILE A 145 -0.23 4.37 -1.32
CA ILE A 145 0.08 4.74 0.06
C ILE A 145 -1.04 4.19 0.94
N ASP A 146 -0.71 3.12 1.66
CA ASP A 146 -1.56 2.35 2.55
C ASP A 146 -0.80 1.99 3.85
N GLY A 147 0.05 2.91 4.27
CA GLY A 147 0.84 2.78 5.50
C GLY A 147 0.06 3.21 6.74
N ASN A 148 0.77 3.76 7.73
CA ASN A 148 0.13 4.26 8.94
C ASN A 148 -0.76 5.49 8.65
N HIS A 149 -2.03 5.43 9.05
CA HIS A 149 -3.08 6.41 8.74
C HIS A 149 -3.11 7.63 9.68
N ASN A 150 -2.19 7.71 10.64
CA ASN A 150 -1.98 8.92 11.44
C ASN A 150 -1.61 10.08 10.50
N GLU A 151 -2.17 11.28 10.75
CA GLU A 151 -1.97 12.45 9.86
C GLU A 151 -0.50 12.78 9.61
N LEU A 152 0.37 12.63 10.62
CA LEU A 152 1.79 12.90 10.48
C LEU A 152 2.46 11.91 9.53
N ASN A 153 2.18 10.62 9.69
CA ASN A 153 2.77 9.55 8.88
C ASN A 153 2.24 9.60 7.43
N ALA A 154 0.93 9.71 7.23
CA ALA A 154 0.34 9.86 5.91
C ALA A 154 0.86 11.11 5.18
N SER A 155 1.01 12.24 5.90
CA SER A 155 1.60 13.45 5.32
C SER A 155 3.07 13.26 4.94
N ARG A 156 3.85 12.59 5.79
CA ARG A 156 5.26 12.30 5.53
C ARG A 156 5.42 11.44 4.28
N ASP A 157 4.64 10.37 4.15
CA ASP A 157 4.70 9.50 2.98
C ASP A 157 4.36 10.26 1.70
N ILE A 158 3.32 11.09 1.71
CA ILE A 158 3.00 11.97 0.56
C ILE A 158 4.19 12.87 0.23
N LEU A 159 4.76 13.57 1.22
CA LEU A 159 5.83 14.56 0.98
C LEU A 159 7.12 13.94 0.47
N LEU A 160 7.48 12.74 0.97
CA LEU A 160 8.70 12.04 0.57
C LEU A 160 8.59 11.41 -0.81
N TYR A 161 7.42 10.84 -1.15
CA TYR A 161 7.27 10.06 -2.37
C TYR A 161 6.64 10.83 -3.54
N LEU A 162 5.92 11.90 -3.31
CA LEU A 162 5.36 12.71 -4.40
C LEU A 162 6.41 13.21 -5.41
N PRO A 163 7.62 13.66 -5.01
CA PRO A 163 8.67 14.02 -5.97
C PRO A 163 9.13 12.85 -6.85
N LEU A 164 9.06 11.63 -6.33
CA LEU A 164 9.51 10.41 -6.99
C LEU A 164 8.53 9.91 -8.06
N VAL A 165 7.26 10.29 -7.97
CA VAL A 165 6.24 9.97 -8.97
C VAL A 165 6.47 10.82 -10.21
N LYS A 166 6.38 10.21 -11.38
CA LYS A 166 6.49 10.91 -12.69
C LYS A 166 5.41 11.97 -12.85
N LYS A 167 5.67 13.00 -13.65
CA LYS A 167 4.60 13.86 -14.15
C LYS A 167 3.61 13.03 -14.94
N GLY A 168 2.32 13.22 -14.65
CA GLY A 168 1.27 12.38 -15.22
C GLY A 168 1.15 10.98 -14.60
N GLY A 169 2.02 10.62 -13.65
CA GLY A 169 1.92 9.40 -12.85
C GLY A 169 0.82 9.49 -11.78
N TYR A 170 0.58 8.42 -11.06
CA TYR A 170 -0.58 8.29 -10.20
C TYR A 170 -0.21 8.01 -8.74
N ILE A 171 -0.99 8.56 -7.84
CA ILE A 171 -0.91 8.34 -6.40
C ILE A 171 -2.26 7.78 -5.95
N MET A 172 -2.27 6.57 -5.40
CA MET A 172 -3.43 5.96 -4.74
C MET A 172 -3.27 6.16 -3.23
N MET A 173 -4.30 6.70 -2.59
CA MET A 173 -4.37 6.90 -1.14
C MET A 173 -5.44 5.99 -0.57
N ASP A 174 -5.03 5.03 0.25
CA ASP A 174 -5.98 4.19 0.96
C ASP A 174 -6.57 4.90 2.19
N ASP A 175 -7.65 4.38 2.71
CA ASP A 175 -8.44 4.97 3.80
C ASP A 175 -8.68 6.49 3.64
N SER A 176 -8.84 6.92 2.38
CA SER A 176 -9.05 8.33 2.01
C SER A 176 -10.29 8.96 2.65
N ASN A 177 -11.20 8.15 3.19
CA ASN A 177 -12.37 8.56 3.98
C ASN A 177 -12.07 8.82 5.46
N TRP A 178 -10.86 8.44 5.95
CA TRP A 178 -10.45 8.77 7.32
C TRP A 178 -10.06 10.24 7.42
N GLY A 179 -10.47 10.92 8.51
CA GLY A 179 -10.24 12.35 8.66
C GLY A 179 -8.76 12.73 8.67
N SER A 180 -7.88 11.93 9.26
CA SER A 180 -6.42 12.10 9.27
C SER A 180 -5.84 12.04 7.86
N VAL A 181 -6.17 11.00 7.10
CA VAL A 181 -5.70 10.82 5.72
C VAL A 181 -6.26 11.91 4.80
N ARG A 182 -7.55 12.24 4.95
CA ARG A 182 -8.21 13.32 4.17
C ARG A 182 -7.54 14.68 4.40
N ARG A 183 -7.13 15.00 5.64
CA ARG A 183 -6.39 16.24 5.91
C ARG A 183 -5.02 16.26 5.23
N SER A 184 -4.31 15.14 5.24
CA SER A 184 -3.03 14.99 4.55
C SER A 184 -3.17 15.15 3.04
N ILE A 185 -4.19 14.52 2.42
CA ILE A 185 -4.54 14.67 1.00
C ILE A 185 -4.81 16.15 0.66
N ASN A 186 -5.71 16.78 1.40
CA ASN A 186 -6.11 18.17 1.12
C ASN A 186 -4.93 19.13 1.21
N ARG A 187 -4.02 18.91 2.16
CA ARG A 187 -2.92 19.83 2.44
C ARG A 187 -1.71 19.62 1.53
N PHE A 188 -1.39 18.38 1.23
CA PHE A 188 -0.10 18.06 0.60
C PHE A 188 -0.20 17.39 -0.78
N LEU A 189 -1.37 16.84 -1.15
CA LEU A 189 -1.53 16.17 -2.43
C LEU A 189 -2.32 17.01 -3.44
N LEU A 190 -3.49 17.52 -3.07
CA LEU A 190 -4.37 18.30 -3.98
C LEU A 190 -3.71 19.52 -4.62
N PRO A 191 -2.77 20.26 -3.98
CA PRO A 191 -2.09 21.36 -4.66
C PRO A 191 -1.29 20.93 -5.90
N TYR A 192 -0.81 19.70 -5.93
CA TYR A 192 0.08 19.18 -6.97
C TYR A 192 -0.54 18.11 -7.86
N CYS A 193 -1.71 17.61 -7.51
CA CYS A 193 -2.37 16.51 -8.18
C CYS A 193 -3.83 16.85 -8.46
N GLU A 194 -4.40 16.16 -9.45
CA GLU A 194 -5.83 16.19 -9.76
C GLU A 194 -6.46 14.89 -9.27
N LEU A 195 -7.59 14.99 -8.55
CA LEU A 195 -8.39 13.83 -8.19
C LEU A 195 -8.96 13.23 -9.48
N VAL A 196 -8.73 11.94 -9.70
CA VAL A 196 -9.25 11.21 -10.85
C VAL A 196 -10.54 10.48 -10.46
N ASP A 197 -10.52 9.75 -9.33
CA ASP A 197 -11.70 9.05 -8.83
C ASP A 197 -11.54 8.74 -7.32
N ASP A 198 -12.67 8.45 -6.67
CA ASP A 198 -12.76 8.10 -5.25
C ASP A 198 -13.83 7.01 -5.09
N ILE A 199 -13.41 5.80 -4.77
CA ILE A 199 -14.29 4.66 -4.55
C ILE A 199 -14.77 4.52 -3.08
N GLY A 200 -14.63 5.58 -2.30
CA GLY A 200 -15.07 5.66 -0.91
C GLY A 200 -13.98 5.32 0.11
N THR A 201 -13.21 4.26 -0.07
CA THR A 201 -12.08 3.90 0.79
C THR A 201 -10.74 4.23 0.17
N THR A 202 -10.66 4.26 -1.15
CA THR A 202 -9.42 4.55 -1.89
C THR A 202 -9.69 5.64 -2.91
N ALA A 203 -8.92 6.73 -2.83
CA ALA A 203 -8.93 7.80 -3.83
C ALA A 203 -7.62 7.78 -4.62
N TYR A 204 -7.66 8.07 -5.93
CA TYR A 204 -6.46 8.17 -6.72
C TYR A 204 -6.37 9.48 -7.50
N PHE A 205 -5.15 9.94 -7.61
CA PHE A 205 -4.79 11.27 -8.09
C PHE A 205 -3.77 11.16 -9.20
N LYS A 206 -3.83 12.08 -10.16
CA LYS A 206 -2.83 12.23 -11.21
C LYS A 206 -1.93 13.42 -10.90
N LYS A 207 -0.62 13.22 -10.87
CA LYS A 207 0.38 14.30 -10.70
C LYS A 207 0.38 15.23 -11.91
N LYS A 208 0.36 16.54 -11.66
CA LYS A 208 0.41 17.61 -12.67
C LYS A 208 1.78 17.73 -13.35
#